data_3d26cc2675581437905aa2b69e574265
#
_entry.id   3d26cc2675581437905aa2b69e574265
#
_cell.length_a   1.000
_cell.length_b   1.000
_cell.length_c   1.000
_cell.angle_alpha   90.00
_cell.angle_beta   90.00
_cell.angle_gamma   90.00
#
_symmetry.space_group_name_H-M   'P 1'
#
loop_
_entity.id
_entity.type
_entity.pdbx_description
1 polymer ?
#
loop_
_entity_poly.entity_id
_entity_poly.type
_entity_poly.pdbx_seq_one_letter_code
_entity_poly.pdbx_strand_id
1 'polypeptide(L)'
;MRRQSVILAFLFVLGSALLIGAQDKKHPLPTKLLTAKSVYFDNQTGYTGVGNDTLRELDRWGRFQVVRRRDDAELILVLSSESYLDDLSKPIGGFDPNFLHLPHKPADAYLTVVDAATGRKLWADSHAWGGLLTGFNSAGRRLVNKLRKRIEH
;
A
#
# COMPACT_ATOMS: atom_id res chain seq x y z
N MET A 1 8.40 -19.09 -76.56
CA MET A 1 9.14 -18.78 -75.28
C MET A 1 8.29 -17.87 -74.44
N ARG A 2 7.59 -18.40 -73.42
CA ARG A 2 6.67 -17.66 -72.55
C ARG A 2 7.40 -17.34 -71.26
N ARG A 3 7.59 -16.03 -71.01
CA ARG A 3 8.08 -15.54 -69.73
C ARG A 3 6.87 -15.40 -68.79
N GLN A 4 6.81 -16.25 -67.77
CA GLN A 4 5.85 -16.12 -66.72
C GLN A 4 6.39 -15.12 -65.68
N SER A 5 5.70 -13.99 -65.55
CA SER A 5 5.91 -13.01 -64.52
C SER A 5 5.24 -13.50 -63.24
N VAL A 6 6.03 -13.81 -62.24
CA VAL A 6 5.53 -14.13 -60.90
C VAL A 6 5.30 -12.81 -60.20
N ILE A 7 4.05 -12.47 -60.01
CA ILE A 7 3.62 -11.32 -59.19
C ILE A 7 3.61 -11.78 -57.75
N LEU A 8 4.63 -11.35 -56.97
CA LEU A 8 4.70 -11.60 -55.56
C LEU A 8 3.78 -10.60 -54.83
N ALA A 9 2.61 -11.10 -54.47
CA ALA A 9 1.67 -10.33 -53.65
C ALA A 9 2.18 -10.25 -52.20
N PHE A 10 2.75 -9.12 -51.83
CA PHE A 10 3.08 -8.81 -50.42
C PHE A 10 1.78 -8.51 -49.68
N LEU A 11 1.25 -9.48 -48.98
CA LEU A 11 0.19 -9.31 -48.01
C LEU A 11 0.74 -8.57 -46.80
N PHE A 12 0.51 -7.27 -46.76
CA PHE A 12 0.74 -6.46 -45.59
C PHE A 12 -0.35 -6.78 -44.55
N VAL A 13 -0.05 -7.72 -43.67
CA VAL A 13 -0.87 -7.96 -42.48
C VAL A 13 -0.60 -6.78 -41.53
N LEU A 14 -1.47 -5.76 -41.60
CA LEU A 14 -1.55 -4.74 -40.56
C LEU A 14 -2.04 -5.43 -39.29
N GLY A 15 -1.08 -5.82 -38.48
CA GLY A 15 -1.33 -6.19 -37.08
C GLY A 15 -1.84 -4.98 -36.33
N SER A 16 -3.16 -4.86 -36.23
CA SER A 16 -3.79 -3.94 -35.29
C SER A 16 -3.40 -4.37 -33.89
N ALA A 17 -2.34 -3.78 -33.35
CA ALA A 17 -2.01 -3.86 -31.94
C ALA A 17 -3.18 -3.18 -31.20
N LEU A 18 -4.14 -3.98 -30.79
CA LEU A 18 -5.10 -3.61 -29.75
C LEU A 18 -4.27 -3.21 -28.53
N LEU A 19 -4.04 -1.92 -28.36
CA LEU A 19 -3.68 -1.33 -27.08
C LEU A 19 -4.85 -1.63 -26.14
N ILE A 20 -4.83 -2.83 -25.57
CA ILE A 20 -5.59 -3.15 -24.38
C ILE A 20 -4.98 -2.26 -23.32
N GLY A 21 -5.57 -1.07 -23.15
CA GLY A 21 -5.31 -0.24 -21.99
C GLY A 21 -5.51 -1.13 -20.79
N ALA A 22 -4.42 -1.42 -20.08
CA ALA A 22 -4.46 -2.06 -18.79
C ALA A 22 -5.25 -1.10 -17.88
N GLN A 23 -6.58 -1.21 -17.92
CA GLN A 23 -7.40 -0.72 -16.82
C GLN A 23 -6.87 -1.48 -15.61
N ASP A 24 -6.27 -0.75 -14.71
CA ASP A 24 -5.93 -1.20 -13.37
C ASP A 24 -7.23 -1.70 -12.73
N LYS A 25 -7.56 -2.97 -13.02
CA LYS A 25 -8.70 -3.65 -12.40
C LYS A 25 -8.35 -3.72 -10.93
N LYS A 26 -8.83 -2.73 -10.19
CA LYS A 26 -8.68 -2.71 -8.74
C LYS A 26 -9.14 -4.07 -8.23
N HIS A 27 -8.19 -4.91 -7.82
CA HIS A 27 -8.53 -6.20 -7.25
C HIS A 27 -9.53 -6.01 -6.12
N PRO A 28 -10.57 -6.85 -6.02
CA PRO A 28 -11.56 -6.73 -4.95
C PRO A 28 -10.83 -6.80 -3.61
N LEU A 29 -11.24 -5.94 -2.68
CA LEU A 29 -10.67 -5.96 -1.34
C LEU A 29 -11.07 -7.25 -0.61
N PRO A 30 -10.17 -7.81 0.19
CA PRO A 30 -10.51 -8.96 1.04
C PRO A 30 -11.69 -8.62 1.98
N THR A 31 -12.64 -9.53 2.09
CA THR A 31 -13.83 -9.36 2.94
C THR A 31 -13.46 -8.99 4.37
N LYS A 32 -12.40 -9.57 4.92
CA LYS A 32 -11.91 -9.27 6.27
C LYS A 32 -11.64 -7.77 6.46
N LEU A 33 -11.05 -7.11 5.46
CA LEU A 33 -10.78 -5.66 5.51
C LEU A 33 -12.08 -4.84 5.52
N LEU A 34 -13.11 -5.33 4.83
CA LEU A 34 -14.41 -4.65 4.75
C LEU A 34 -15.28 -4.86 5.98
N THR A 35 -15.11 -5.96 6.71
CA THR A 35 -15.97 -6.33 7.84
C THR A 35 -15.38 -6.02 9.21
N ALA A 36 -14.07 -5.92 9.31
CA ALA A 36 -13.37 -5.67 10.58
C ALA A 36 -13.83 -4.38 11.27
N LYS A 37 -13.87 -4.40 12.59
CA LYS A 37 -14.30 -3.30 13.45
C LYS A 37 -13.17 -2.71 14.27
N SER A 38 -12.14 -3.51 14.61
CA SER A 38 -11.04 -3.08 15.47
C SER A 38 -9.70 -3.16 14.77
N VAL A 39 -8.82 -2.22 15.13
CA VAL A 39 -7.46 -2.14 14.58
C VAL A 39 -6.45 -1.81 15.66
N TYR A 40 -5.32 -2.50 15.64
CA TYR A 40 -4.11 -2.10 16.35
C TYR A 40 -3.23 -1.31 15.40
N PHE A 41 -2.74 -0.15 15.84
CA PHE A 41 -1.84 0.69 15.04
C PHE A 41 -0.39 0.51 15.52
N ASP A 42 0.48 0.13 14.59
CA ASP A 42 1.91 -0.09 14.81
C ASP A 42 2.73 0.90 13.98
N ASN A 43 3.37 1.86 14.66
CA ASN A 43 4.22 2.85 14.02
C ASN A 43 5.68 2.42 14.06
N GLN A 44 6.17 1.89 12.97
CA GLN A 44 7.56 1.43 12.78
C GLN A 44 8.44 2.46 12.06
N THR A 45 7.96 3.67 11.83
CA THR A 45 8.74 4.71 11.13
C THR A 45 9.85 5.32 11.98
N GLY A 46 9.80 5.15 13.30
CA GLY A 46 10.66 5.87 14.24
C GLY A 46 10.27 7.33 14.46
N TYR A 47 9.26 7.85 13.75
CA TYR A 47 8.83 9.25 13.86
C TYR A 47 7.46 9.37 14.51
N THR A 48 7.43 9.94 15.71
CA THR A 48 6.20 10.08 16.50
C THR A 48 5.16 11.00 15.82
N GLY A 49 5.61 12.05 15.16
CA GLY A 49 4.71 13.01 14.51
C GLY A 49 3.86 12.39 13.43
N VAL A 50 4.45 11.56 12.56
CA VAL A 50 3.72 10.83 11.51
C VAL A 50 2.73 9.85 12.12
N GLY A 51 3.15 9.11 13.14
CA GLY A 51 2.28 8.18 13.86
C GLY A 51 1.07 8.88 14.48
N ASN A 52 1.29 10.01 15.16
CA ASN A 52 0.21 10.78 15.77
C ASN A 52 -0.77 11.35 14.73
N ASP A 53 -0.27 11.82 13.58
CA ASP A 53 -1.13 12.30 12.49
C ASP A 53 -1.95 11.17 11.86
N THR A 54 -1.36 9.97 11.76
CA THR A 54 -2.05 8.77 11.28
C THR A 54 -3.18 8.38 12.24
N LEU A 55 -2.91 8.32 13.54
CA LEU A 55 -3.91 8.00 14.57
C LEU A 55 -5.05 9.02 14.55
N ARG A 56 -4.74 10.31 14.53
CA ARG A 56 -5.78 11.35 14.45
C ARG A 56 -6.67 11.21 13.23
N GLU A 57 -6.11 10.80 12.09
CA GLU A 57 -6.91 10.60 10.88
C GLU A 57 -7.77 9.32 10.96
N LEU A 58 -7.26 8.25 11.57
CA LEU A 58 -8.03 7.04 11.85
C LEU A 58 -9.21 7.34 12.79
N ASP A 59 -8.97 8.10 13.86
CA ASP A 59 -10.01 8.51 14.80
C ASP A 59 -11.07 9.40 14.12
N ARG A 60 -10.62 10.34 13.29
CA ARG A 60 -11.52 11.21 12.51
C ARG A 60 -12.36 10.43 11.51
N TRP A 61 -11.79 9.41 10.89
CA TRP A 61 -12.55 8.54 9.99
C TRP A 61 -13.61 7.74 10.74
N GLY A 62 -13.34 7.29 11.97
CA GLY A 62 -14.28 6.60 12.83
C GLY A 62 -14.75 5.22 12.32
N ARG A 63 -14.09 4.68 11.30
CA ARG A 63 -14.42 3.37 10.72
C ARG A 63 -14.05 2.24 11.65
N PHE A 64 -12.91 2.37 12.32
CA PHE A 64 -12.33 1.34 13.17
C PHE A 64 -12.20 1.84 14.60
N GLN A 65 -12.44 0.95 15.55
CA GLN A 65 -12.04 1.16 16.93
C GLN A 65 -10.55 0.89 17.06
N VAL A 66 -9.77 1.90 17.41
CA VAL A 66 -8.33 1.74 17.67
C VAL A 66 -8.16 1.11 19.05
N VAL A 67 -7.57 -0.09 19.11
CA VAL A 67 -7.32 -0.82 20.35
C VAL A 67 -5.87 -0.67 20.79
N ARG A 68 -5.64 -0.82 22.11
CA ARG A 68 -4.31 -0.66 22.70
C ARG A 68 -3.45 -1.92 22.64
N ARG A 69 -4.08 -3.07 22.57
CA ARG A 69 -3.43 -4.36 22.54
C ARG A 69 -3.64 -5.02 21.18
N ARG A 70 -2.58 -5.61 20.67
CA ARG A 70 -2.61 -6.32 19.40
C ARG A 70 -3.59 -7.50 19.41
N ASP A 71 -3.68 -8.21 20.52
CA ASP A 71 -4.53 -9.39 20.69
C ASP A 71 -6.03 -9.04 20.64
N ASP A 72 -6.38 -7.76 20.88
CA ASP A 72 -7.78 -7.29 20.85
C ASP A 72 -8.18 -6.79 19.45
N ALA A 73 -7.24 -6.83 18.48
CA ALA A 73 -7.44 -6.30 17.15
C ALA A 73 -7.83 -7.38 16.15
N GLU A 74 -8.70 -7.02 15.21
CA GLU A 74 -9.01 -7.83 14.05
C GLU A 74 -8.01 -7.56 12.90
N LEU A 75 -7.51 -6.32 12.83
CA LEU A 75 -6.52 -5.88 11.85
C LEU A 75 -5.34 -5.21 12.56
N ILE A 76 -4.18 -5.27 11.91
CA ILE A 76 -3.00 -4.50 12.31
C ILE A 76 -2.69 -3.52 11.17
N LEU A 77 -2.60 -2.24 11.49
CA LEU A 77 -2.12 -1.21 10.59
C LEU A 77 -0.65 -0.91 10.91
N VAL A 78 0.23 -1.30 10.01
CA VAL A 78 1.67 -1.06 10.14
C VAL A 78 2.04 0.15 9.30
N LEU A 79 2.52 1.21 9.95
CA LEU A 79 3.11 2.37 9.28
C LEU A 79 4.63 2.24 9.33
N SER A 80 5.26 2.14 8.18
CA SER A 80 6.72 1.94 8.09
C SER A 80 7.35 2.90 7.07
N SER A 81 8.66 2.99 7.09
CA SER A 81 9.46 3.72 6.09
C SER A 81 10.04 2.79 5.04
N GLU A 82 9.82 1.49 5.18
CA GLU A 82 10.21 0.47 4.22
C GLU A 82 8.97 -0.30 3.76
N SER A 83 9.00 -0.78 2.52
CA SER A 83 7.95 -1.66 2.01
C SER A 83 7.86 -2.90 2.89
N TYR A 84 6.66 -3.20 3.35
CA TYR A 84 6.39 -4.46 4.03
C TYR A 84 6.51 -5.60 3.01
N LEU A 85 7.64 -6.23 3.00
CA LEU A 85 7.85 -7.46 2.24
C LEU A 85 7.07 -8.57 2.94
N ASP A 86 6.51 -9.52 2.17
CA ASP A 86 5.80 -10.69 2.69
C ASP A 86 6.75 -11.67 3.43
N ASP A 87 7.82 -11.15 3.99
CA ASP A 87 8.74 -11.91 4.80
C ASP A 87 8.12 -12.15 6.18
N LEU A 88 7.40 -13.26 6.26
CA LEU A 88 6.80 -13.76 7.52
C LEU A 88 7.84 -14.03 8.61
N SER A 89 9.13 -13.93 8.30
CA SER A 89 10.22 -14.13 9.26
C SER A 89 10.45 -12.90 10.15
N LYS A 90 9.99 -11.72 9.72
CA LYS A 90 10.10 -10.53 10.56
C LYS A 90 8.91 -10.47 11.52
N PRO A 91 9.14 -10.52 12.83
CA PRO A 91 8.05 -10.40 13.80
C PRO A 91 7.35 -9.05 13.61
N ILE A 92 6.06 -9.08 13.30
CA ILE A 92 5.23 -7.89 13.25
C ILE A 92 5.21 -7.31 14.67
N GLY A 93 5.80 -6.13 14.87
CA GLY A 93 5.90 -5.48 16.16
C GLY A 93 7.28 -5.55 16.82
N GLY A 94 8.31 -6.02 16.11
CA GLY A 94 9.70 -5.90 16.55
C GLY A 94 10.24 -4.50 16.22
N PHE A 95 10.60 -3.73 17.25
CA PHE A 95 11.48 -2.57 17.09
C PHE A 95 12.84 -3.08 16.60
N ASP A 96 13.22 -2.75 15.36
CA ASP A 96 14.57 -3.02 14.88
C ASP A 96 15.50 -1.92 15.42
N PRO A 97 16.38 -2.21 16.40
CA PRO A 97 17.28 -1.20 16.93
C PRO A 97 18.28 -0.67 15.89
N ASN A 98 18.50 -1.37 14.77
CA ASN A 98 19.38 -0.92 13.69
C ASN A 98 18.73 0.15 12.83
N PHE A 99 17.41 0.30 12.90
CA PHE A 99 16.66 1.32 12.17
C PHE A 99 17.03 2.78 12.55
N LEU A 100 17.51 2.97 13.79
CA LEU A 100 17.95 4.28 14.28
C LEU A 100 19.22 4.83 13.61
N HIS A 101 19.90 4.05 12.80
CA HIS A 101 21.18 4.40 12.20
C HIS A 101 21.11 4.80 10.73
N LEU A 102 19.91 4.94 10.17
CA LEU A 102 19.78 5.41 8.79
C LEU A 102 20.01 6.94 8.73
N PRO A 103 21.14 7.38 8.13
CA PRO A 103 21.48 8.80 8.07
C PRO A 103 20.60 9.59 7.08
N HIS A 104 19.70 8.93 6.37
CA HIS A 104 18.87 9.54 5.33
C HIS A 104 17.40 9.39 5.68
N LYS A 105 16.65 10.50 5.53
CA LYS A 105 15.19 10.47 5.61
C LYS A 105 14.68 9.48 4.57
N PRO A 106 13.84 8.53 4.96
CA PRO A 106 13.24 7.62 4.00
C PRO A 106 12.45 8.42 2.95
N ALA A 107 12.51 7.99 1.70
CA ALA A 107 11.83 8.67 0.59
C ALA A 107 10.32 8.47 0.65
N ASP A 108 9.86 7.35 1.20
CA ASP A 108 8.46 6.94 1.22
C ASP A 108 7.99 6.46 2.59
N ALA A 109 6.72 6.69 2.88
CA ALA A 109 6.01 6.02 3.96
C ALA A 109 5.08 4.95 3.35
N TYR A 110 4.95 3.85 4.05
CA TYR A 110 4.10 2.72 3.67
C TYR A 110 3.07 2.49 4.78
N LEU A 111 1.81 2.27 4.38
CA LEU A 111 0.78 1.77 5.29
C LEU A 111 0.35 0.40 4.80
N THR A 112 0.54 -0.60 5.64
CA THR A 112 0.16 -1.98 5.37
C THR A 112 -0.93 -2.40 6.33
N VAL A 113 -1.98 -3.03 5.82
CA VAL A 113 -3.04 -3.64 6.62
C VAL A 113 -2.89 -5.14 6.61
N VAL A 114 -2.79 -5.70 7.80
CA VAL A 114 -2.56 -7.13 8.03
C VAL A 114 -3.71 -7.72 8.83
N ASP A 115 -4.13 -8.93 8.50
CA ASP A 115 -5.05 -9.71 9.31
C ASP A 115 -4.35 -10.12 10.62
N ALA A 116 -4.88 -9.71 11.76
CA ALA A 116 -4.25 -9.97 13.05
C ALA A 116 -4.14 -11.46 13.39
N ALA A 117 -5.09 -12.27 12.93
CA ALA A 117 -5.12 -13.71 13.21
C ALA A 117 -4.14 -14.52 12.36
N THR A 118 -3.98 -14.15 11.08
CA THR A 118 -3.20 -14.93 10.11
C THR A 118 -1.85 -14.32 9.75
N GLY A 119 -1.64 -13.05 10.08
CA GLY A 119 -0.47 -12.29 9.64
C GLY A 119 -0.47 -11.95 8.15
N ARG A 120 -1.52 -12.30 7.41
CA ARG A 120 -1.59 -12.09 5.96
C ARG A 120 -1.83 -10.62 5.62
N LYS A 121 -1.05 -10.09 4.67
CA LYS A 121 -1.25 -8.77 4.12
C LYS A 121 -2.57 -8.71 3.35
N LEU A 122 -3.42 -7.75 3.68
CA LEU A 122 -4.72 -7.52 3.06
C LEU A 122 -4.70 -6.34 2.09
N TRP A 123 -3.89 -5.32 2.40
CA TRP A 123 -3.73 -4.13 1.59
C TRP A 123 -2.43 -3.41 1.95
N ALA A 124 -1.86 -2.73 0.99
CA ALA A 124 -0.73 -1.83 1.21
C ALA A 124 -0.73 -0.71 0.19
N ASP A 125 -0.24 0.46 0.59
CA ASP A 125 0.03 1.59 -0.30
C ASP A 125 1.20 2.42 0.26
N SER A 126 1.80 3.22 -0.60
CA SER A 126 2.90 4.10 -0.23
C SER A 126 2.56 5.55 -0.54
N HIS A 127 3.26 6.46 0.15
CA HIS A 127 3.22 7.88 -0.13
C HIS A 127 4.59 8.49 0.09
N ALA A 128 5.06 9.22 -0.92
CA ALA A 128 6.32 9.93 -0.81
C ALA A 128 6.28 10.88 0.40
N TRP A 129 7.32 10.85 1.20
CA TRP A 129 7.50 11.81 2.28
C TRP A 129 7.65 13.18 1.64
N GLY A 130 6.64 13.96 1.74
CA GLY A 130 6.44 15.19 0.98
C GLY A 130 7.66 16.08 0.83
N GLY A 131 7.64 16.82 -0.28
CA GLY A 131 8.60 17.87 -0.54
C GLY A 131 8.55 18.98 0.52
N LEU A 132 9.40 19.97 0.37
CA LEU A 132 9.69 21.08 1.29
C LEU A 132 8.44 21.77 1.89
N LEU A 133 7.29 21.70 1.22
CA LEU A 133 6.07 22.43 1.57
C LEU A 133 4.98 21.60 2.27
N THR A 134 5.04 20.27 2.24
CA THR A 134 3.92 19.43 2.71
C THR A 134 4.12 18.80 4.08
N GLY A 135 5.26 19.05 4.71
CA GLY A 135 5.56 18.56 6.06
C GLY A 135 5.57 17.03 6.17
N PHE A 136 6.53 16.57 6.91
CA PHE A 136 6.86 15.16 7.15
C PHE A 136 5.66 14.34 7.73
N ASN A 137 4.81 15.01 8.52
CA ASN A 137 3.72 14.38 9.25
C ASN A 137 2.51 14.04 8.37
N SER A 138 2.37 14.66 7.21
CA SER A 138 1.18 14.50 6.37
C SER A 138 1.08 13.16 5.64
N ALA A 139 2.18 12.42 5.52
CA ALA A 139 2.22 11.15 4.78
C ALA A 139 1.27 10.10 5.37
N GLY A 140 1.30 9.93 6.69
CA GLY A 140 0.41 9.00 7.38
C GLY A 140 -1.07 9.32 7.16
N ARG A 141 -1.45 10.60 7.32
CA ARG A 141 -2.81 11.06 7.03
C ARG A 141 -3.23 10.76 5.58
N ARG A 142 -2.36 10.99 4.61
CA ARG A 142 -2.64 10.72 3.19
C ARG A 142 -2.83 9.22 2.93
N LEU A 143 -2.05 8.37 3.59
CA LEU A 143 -2.18 6.93 3.48
C LEU A 143 -3.51 6.42 4.07
N VAL A 144 -3.94 6.93 5.23
CA VAL A 144 -5.27 6.63 5.77
C VAL A 144 -6.37 7.05 4.80
N ASN A 145 -6.25 8.23 4.19
CA ASN A 145 -7.21 8.69 3.19
C ASN A 145 -7.22 7.83 1.91
N LYS A 146 -6.09 7.27 1.50
CA LYS A 146 -6.05 6.30 0.41
C LYS A 146 -6.78 5.00 0.78
N LEU A 147 -6.53 4.47 1.98
CA LEU A 147 -7.23 3.30 2.51
C LEU A 147 -8.75 3.56 2.57
N ARG A 148 -9.15 4.71 3.12
CA ARG A 148 -10.54 5.14 3.19
C ARG A 148 -11.21 5.14 1.82
N LYS A 149 -10.63 5.82 0.85
CA LYS A 149 -11.13 5.85 -0.52
C LYS A 149 -11.25 4.47 -1.13
N ARG A 150 -10.33 3.58 -0.79
CA ARG A 150 -10.33 2.22 -1.32
C ARG A 150 -11.43 1.34 -0.73
N ILE A 151 -11.82 1.61 0.52
CA ILE A 151 -12.88 0.87 1.23
C ILE A 151 -14.26 1.42 0.90
N GLU A 152 -14.40 2.74 0.72
CA GLU A 152 -15.69 3.43 0.54
C GLU A 152 -16.11 3.54 -0.96
N HIS A 153 -15.20 3.23 -1.91
CA HIS A 153 -15.42 3.34 -3.36
C HIS A 153 -14.90 2.10 -4.13
#